data_af59dfcd60da9e7759e7ac499b02408f
#
_entry.id   af59dfcd60da9e7759e7ac499b02408f
#
_cell.length_a   1.000
_cell.length_b   1.000
_cell.length_c   1.000
_cell.angle_alpha   90.00
_cell.angle_beta   90.00
_cell.angle_gamma   90.00
#
_symmetry.space_group_name_H-M   'P 1'
#
loop_
_entity.id
_entity.type
_entity.pdbx_description
1 polymer ?
#
loop_
_entity_poly.entity_id
_entity_poly.type
_entity_poly.pdbx_seq_one_letter_code
_entity_poly.pdbx_strand_id
1 'polypeptide(L)'
;MQFLAAEAVSRNLSIGLKNAGEVLPNLTSVVHFSVNEQCVQYSECATFAPMVQAGKPVFHIEYPKGSPGNVAIKTADDLCSTTGNAEGSENFSTVIKGMDLDGWVEYCDQSIANTTMMLS
;
A
#
# COMPACT_ATOMS: atom_id res chain seq x y z
N MET A 1 -6.20 11.52 -15.37
CA MET A 1 -6.85 10.49 -14.49
C MET A 1 -8.36 10.44 -14.64
N GLN A 2 -9.06 11.55 -14.67
CA GLN A 2 -10.53 11.52 -14.80
C GLN A 2 -10.97 10.87 -16.11
N PHE A 3 -10.28 11.16 -17.21
CA PHE A 3 -10.55 10.52 -18.49
C PHE A 3 -10.31 9.00 -18.41
N LEU A 4 -9.20 8.58 -17.82
CA LEU A 4 -8.87 7.16 -17.66
C LEU A 4 -9.89 6.46 -16.75
N ALA A 5 -10.35 7.13 -15.70
CA ALA A 5 -11.35 6.59 -14.80
C ALA A 5 -12.68 6.34 -15.54
N ALA A 6 -13.12 7.31 -16.34
CA ALA A 6 -14.33 7.16 -17.14
C ALA A 6 -14.21 6.02 -18.15
N GLU A 7 -13.06 5.87 -18.80
CA GLU A 7 -12.80 4.77 -19.72
C GLU A 7 -12.82 3.42 -19.02
N ALA A 8 -12.18 3.33 -17.82
CA ALA A 8 -12.17 2.09 -17.05
C ALA A 8 -13.61 1.67 -16.67
N VAL A 9 -14.39 2.60 -16.14
CA VAL A 9 -15.77 2.34 -15.73
C VAL A 9 -16.61 1.91 -16.91
N SER A 10 -16.44 2.57 -18.07
CA SER A 10 -17.18 2.20 -19.29
C SER A 10 -16.89 0.79 -19.76
N ARG A 11 -15.75 0.22 -19.35
CA ARG A 11 -15.32 -1.14 -19.65
C ARG A 11 -15.49 -2.11 -18.49
N ASN A 12 -16.22 -1.68 -17.45
CA ASN A 12 -16.47 -2.47 -16.24
C ASN A 12 -15.17 -2.84 -15.50
N LEU A 13 -14.21 -1.91 -15.47
CA LEU A 13 -12.92 -2.05 -14.81
C LEU A 13 -12.81 -1.06 -13.67
N SER A 14 -12.04 -1.44 -12.63
CA SER A 14 -11.65 -0.54 -11.56
C SER A 14 -10.34 0.18 -11.93
N ILE A 15 -10.16 1.38 -11.41
CA ILE A 15 -8.94 2.16 -11.59
C ILE A 15 -8.37 2.54 -10.22
N GLY A 16 -7.07 2.40 -10.08
CA GLY A 16 -6.33 2.77 -8.86
C GLY A 16 -5.27 3.81 -9.14
N LEU A 17 -4.94 4.57 -8.11
CA LEU A 17 -3.82 5.51 -8.13
C LEU A 17 -2.66 4.87 -7.36
N LYS A 18 -1.50 4.78 -8.01
CA LYS A 18 -0.29 4.29 -7.34
C LYS A 18 0.59 5.48 -6.95
N ASN A 19 0.90 5.59 -5.65
CA ASN A 19 1.66 6.71 -5.08
C ASN A 19 1.01 8.06 -5.41
N ALA A 20 1.77 9.08 -5.77
CA ALA A 20 1.29 10.40 -6.20
C ALA A 20 0.25 11.01 -5.24
N GLY A 21 0.56 10.97 -3.92
CA GLY A 21 -0.37 11.44 -2.89
C GLY A 21 -0.78 12.90 -3.04
N GLU A 22 0.06 13.71 -3.67
CA GLU A 22 -0.22 15.15 -3.86
C GLU A 22 -1.43 15.41 -4.76
N VAL A 23 -1.79 14.48 -5.65
CA VAL A 23 -2.97 14.63 -6.50
C VAL A 23 -4.20 13.92 -5.94
N LEU A 24 -4.03 13.17 -4.86
CA LEU A 24 -5.11 12.35 -4.30
C LEU A 24 -6.35 13.16 -3.89
N PRO A 25 -6.24 14.36 -3.28
CA PRO A 25 -7.42 15.13 -2.92
C PRO A 25 -8.36 15.39 -4.09
N ASN A 26 -7.83 15.52 -5.28
CA ASN A 26 -8.62 15.78 -6.49
C ASN A 26 -9.14 14.49 -7.14
N LEU A 27 -8.67 13.32 -6.71
CA LEU A 27 -8.97 12.05 -7.37
C LEU A 27 -9.69 11.05 -6.46
N THR A 28 -9.83 11.34 -5.17
CA THR A 28 -10.45 10.42 -4.20
C THR A 28 -11.85 9.98 -4.65
N SER A 29 -12.62 10.86 -5.28
CA SER A 29 -13.96 10.55 -5.76
C SER A 29 -13.96 9.76 -7.07
N VAL A 30 -12.84 9.70 -7.78
CA VAL A 30 -12.75 9.16 -9.15
C VAL A 30 -12.12 7.77 -9.17
N VAL A 31 -11.08 7.55 -8.34
CA VAL A 31 -10.39 6.26 -8.30
C VAL A 31 -11.05 5.33 -7.31
N HIS A 32 -10.90 4.01 -7.52
CA HIS A 32 -11.54 2.98 -6.72
C HIS A 32 -10.65 2.50 -5.57
N PHE A 33 -9.35 2.64 -5.72
CA PHE A 33 -8.38 2.22 -4.70
C PHE A 33 -7.08 3.00 -4.87
N SER A 34 -6.22 2.92 -3.87
CA SER A 34 -4.89 3.50 -3.90
C SER A 34 -3.86 2.45 -3.54
N VAL A 35 -2.68 2.52 -4.15
CA VAL A 35 -1.51 1.73 -3.79
C VAL A 35 -0.42 2.71 -3.40
N ASN A 36 0.11 2.62 -2.18
CA ASN A 36 1.27 3.42 -1.81
C ASN A 36 2.42 2.53 -1.37
N GLU A 37 3.61 3.01 -1.61
CA GLU A 37 4.85 2.40 -1.18
C GLU A 37 5.57 3.34 -0.24
N GLN A 38 6.03 2.79 0.90
CA GLN A 38 6.94 3.48 1.82
C GLN A 38 6.33 4.71 2.52
N CYS A 39 5.02 4.74 2.75
CA CYS A 39 4.42 5.89 3.43
C CYS A 39 4.89 5.99 4.90
N VAL A 40 5.22 4.88 5.55
CA VAL A 40 5.79 4.90 6.90
C VAL A 40 7.21 5.44 6.85
N GLN A 41 8.01 4.96 5.90
CA GLN A 41 9.39 5.41 5.77
C GLN A 41 9.51 6.92 5.60
N TYR A 42 8.58 7.52 4.88
CA TYR A 42 8.58 8.96 4.61
C TYR A 42 7.56 9.75 5.42
N SER A 43 6.88 9.12 6.37
CA SER A 43 5.86 9.75 7.23
C SER A 43 4.74 10.42 6.43
N GLU A 44 4.24 9.74 5.41
CA GLU A 44 3.26 10.26 4.45
C GLU A 44 1.91 9.54 4.50
N CYS A 45 1.72 8.61 5.45
CA CYS A 45 0.52 7.76 5.44
C CYS A 45 -0.77 8.57 5.58
N ALA A 46 -0.76 9.65 6.35
CA ALA A 46 -1.94 10.50 6.52
C ALA A 46 -2.47 11.07 5.21
N THR A 47 -1.62 11.23 4.21
CA THR A 47 -2.03 11.71 2.88
C THR A 47 -3.05 10.77 2.22
N PHE A 48 -2.98 9.47 2.52
CA PHE A 48 -3.83 8.46 1.92
C PHE A 48 -5.05 8.12 2.79
N ALA A 49 -5.11 8.62 4.02
CA ALA A 49 -6.22 8.36 4.93
C ALA A 49 -7.60 8.74 4.36
N PRO A 50 -7.76 9.83 3.57
CA PRO A 50 -9.05 10.16 2.98
C PRO A 50 -9.66 9.06 2.11
N MET A 51 -8.83 8.20 1.50
CA MET A 51 -9.33 7.06 0.72
C MET A 51 -10.12 6.09 1.61
N VAL A 52 -9.54 5.70 2.74
CA VAL A 52 -10.21 4.79 3.68
C VAL A 52 -11.44 5.44 4.27
N GLN A 53 -11.38 6.74 4.58
CA GLN A 53 -12.53 7.50 5.08
C GLN A 53 -13.67 7.54 4.07
N ALA A 54 -13.35 7.47 2.77
CA ALA A 54 -14.33 7.38 1.69
C ALA A 54 -14.80 5.94 1.42
N GLY A 55 -14.39 4.96 2.24
CA GLY A 55 -14.74 3.56 2.08
C GLY A 55 -13.97 2.84 0.98
N LYS A 56 -12.82 3.38 0.56
CA LYS A 56 -12.01 2.83 -0.53
C LYS A 56 -10.71 2.24 0.01
N PRO A 57 -10.25 1.09 -0.48
CA PRO A 57 -9.06 0.44 0.06
C PRO A 57 -7.78 1.18 -0.30
N VAL A 58 -6.82 1.13 0.63
CA VAL A 58 -5.44 1.55 0.44
C VAL A 58 -4.56 0.32 0.62
N PHE A 59 -3.86 -0.09 -0.42
CA PHE A 59 -2.87 -1.15 -0.37
C PHE A 59 -1.51 -0.52 -0.10
N HIS A 60 -0.88 -0.91 0.99
CA HIS A 60 0.30 -0.26 1.51
C HIS A 60 1.46 -1.25 1.56
N ILE A 61 2.60 -0.87 1.00
CA ILE A 61 3.77 -1.73 0.87
C ILE A 61 4.97 -1.03 1.50
N GLU A 62 5.72 -1.74 2.35
CA GLU A 62 6.97 -1.26 2.91
C GLU A 62 8.10 -2.23 2.60
N TYR A 63 9.31 -1.69 2.50
CA TYR A 63 10.53 -2.46 2.16
C TYR A 63 11.59 -2.26 3.24
N PRO A 64 11.39 -2.78 4.46
CA PRO A 64 12.33 -2.53 5.56
C PRO A 64 13.63 -3.30 5.39
N LYS A 65 14.63 -2.89 6.14
CA LYS A 65 15.89 -3.61 6.27
C LYS A 65 15.60 -5.03 6.77
N GLY A 66 16.27 -6.00 6.18
CA GLY A 66 16.10 -7.42 6.50
C GLY A 66 15.12 -8.13 5.60
N SER A 67 14.32 -7.41 4.81
CA SER A 67 13.46 -8.03 3.80
C SER A 67 14.28 -8.44 2.56
N PRO A 68 13.97 -9.57 1.92
CA PRO A 68 13.00 -10.56 2.34
C PRO A 68 13.54 -11.52 3.40
N GLY A 69 12.65 -12.02 4.27
CA GLY A 69 12.90 -13.19 5.09
C GLY A 69 13.60 -12.96 6.43
N ASN A 70 14.05 -11.75 6.75
CA ASN A 70 14.83 -11.50 7.94
C ASN A 70 14.51 -10.15 8.59
N VAL A 71 13.22 -9.79 8.61
CA VAL A 71 12.76 -8.54 9.20
C VAL A 71 12.63 -8.70 10.71
N ALA A 72 13.20 -7.76 11.48
CA ALA A 72 13.06 -7.78 12.93
C ALA A 72 11.60 -7.57 13.33
N ILE A 73 11.16 -8.30 14.36
CA ILE A 73 9.77 -8.21 14.85
C ILE A 73 9.39 -6.76 15.18
N LYS A 74 10.26 -6.04 15.86
CA LYS A 74 10.01 -4.64 16.21
C LYS A 74 9.82 -3.77 14.96
N THR A 75 10.60 -4.00 13.93
CA THR A 75 10.48 -3.26 12.68
C THR A 75 9.11 -3.53 12.02
N ALA A 76 8.70 -4.79 11.96
CA ALA A 76 7.39 -5.15 11.43
C ALA A 76 6.26 -4.53 12.26
N ASP A 77 6.37 -4.57 13.58
CA ASP A 77 5.37 -3.98 14.47
C ASP A 77 5.26 -2.46 14.27
N ASP A 78 6.38 -1.77 14.11
CA ASP A 78 6.38 -0.33 13.86
C ASP A 78 5.72 0.01 12.52
N LEU A 79 5.98 -0.77 11.48
CA LEU A 79 5.38 -0.58 10.16
C LEU A 79 3.88 -0.86 10.14
N CYS A 80 3.44 -1.78 10.98
CA CYS A 80 2.04 -2.19 11.07
C CYS A 80 1.26 -1.43 12.15
N SER A 81 1.92 -0.49 12.84
CA SER A 81 1.25 0.37 13.82
C SER A 81 0.42 1.44 13.11
N THR A 82 -0.29 2.25 13.90
CA THR A 82 -1.04 3.41 13.41
C THR A 82 -0.57 4.69 14.08
N THR A 83 0.61 4.66 14.68
CA THR A 83 1.18 5.79 15.43
C THR A 83 2.58 6.12 14.90
N GLY A 84 3.14 7.23 15.35
CA GLY A 84 4.46 7.66 14.93
C GLY A 84 4.51 7.90 13.43
N ASN A 85 5.48 7.32 12.74
CA ASN A 85 5.63 7.47 11.30
C ASN A 85 4.51 6.79 10.50
N ALA A 86 3.73 5.90 11.15
CA ALA A 86 2.61 5.21 10.54
C ALA A 86 1.27 5.92 10.79
N GLU A 87 1.27 7.09 11.40
CA GLU A 87 0.04 7.83 11.68
C GLU A 87 -0.75 8.04 10.39
N GLY A 88 -2.04 7.76 10.45
CA GLY A 88 -2.95 7.85 9.31
C GLY A 88 -3.13 6.55 8.54
N SER A 89 -2.42 5.49 8.91
CA SER A 89 -2.49 4.19 8.20
C SER A 89 -3.58 3.25 8.71
N GLU A 90 -4.48 3.73 9.56
CA GLU A 90 -5.58 2.90 10.07
C GLU A 90 -6.39 2.30 8.92
N ASN A 91 -6.64 1.00 9.02
CA ASN A 91 -7.40 0.25 8.03
C ASN A 91 -6.73 0.12 6.65
N PHE A 92 -5.45 0.44 6.53
CA PHE A 92 -4.69 0.11 5.32
C PHE A 92 -4.46 -1.40 5.25
N SER A 93 -4.42 -1.92 4.02
CA SER A 93 -3.98 -3.31 3.78
C SER A 93 -2.46 -3.30 3.61
N THR A 94 -1.74 -3.50 4.72
CA THR A 94 -0.28 -3.37 4.77
C THR A 94 0.40 -4.71 4.57
N VAL A 95 1.41 -4.73 3.68
CA VAL A 95 2.31 -5.87 3.50
C VAL A 95 3.76 -5.41 3.50
N ILE A 96 4.64 -6.30 3.91
CA ILE A 96 6.09 -6.10 3.89
C ILE A 96 6.65 -6.96 2.75
N LYS A 97 7.46 -6.33 1.91
CA LYS A 97 8.04 -6.96 0.72
C LYS A 97 9.54 -6.72 0.67
N GLY A 98 10.25 -7.52 -0.12
CA GLY A 98 11.59 -7.19 -0.57
C GLY A 98 11.51 -6.18 -1.73
N MET A 99 12.52 -5.31 -1.84
CA MET A 99 12.55 -4.25 -2.86
C MET A 99 12.51 -4.83 -4.28
N ASP A 100 12.99 -6.05 -4.47
CA ASP A 100 12.95 -6.73 -5.79
C ASP A 100 11.55 -7.22 -6.16
N LEU A 101 10.58 -7.10 -5.25
CA LEU A 101 9.20 -7.54 -5.46
C LEU A 101 9.11 -9.00 -5.91
N ASP A 102 9.91 -9.86 -5.26
CA ASP A 102 9.88 -11.31 -5.48
C ASP A 102 8.60 -11.95 -4.91
N GLY A 103 8.58 -13.28 -4.83
CA GLY A 103 7.40 -13.99 -4.34
C GLY A 103 7.20 -13.96 -2.82
N TRP A 104 8.13 -13.40 -2.06
CA TRP A 104 8.05 -13.33 -0.60
C TRP A 104 7.16 -12.17 -0.14
N VAL A 105 6.34 -12.42 0.87
CA VAL A 105 5.54 -11.39 1.53
C VAL A 105 5.41 -11.73 3.01
N GLU A 106 5.50 -10.71 3.87
CA GLU A 106 5.17 -10.82 5.29
C GLU A 106 3.97 -9.92 5.59
N TYR A 107 3.01 -10.47 6.31
CA TYR A 107 1.80 -9.74 6.72
C TYR A 107 1.95 -9.19 8.12
N CYS A 108 1.06 -8.28 8.52
CA CYS A 108 1.11 -7.65 9.84
C CYS A 108 0.81 -8.60 11.00
N ASP A 109 0.23 -9.77 10.73
CA ASP A 109 0.08 -10.83 11.72
C ASP A 109 1.34 -11.71 11.84
N GLN A 110 2.42 -11.32 11.19
CA GLN A 110 3.71 -12.01 11.11
C GLN A 110 3.67 -13.31 10.30
N SER A 111 2.58 -13.62 9.64
CA SER A 111 2.54 -14.75 8.69
C SER A 111 3.34 -14.39 7.43
N ILE A 112 3.92 -15.41 6.82
CA ILE A 112 4.77 -15.28 5.63
C ILE A 112 4.22 -16.19 4.55
N ALA A 113 4.20 -15.68 3.32
CA ALA A 113 3.89 -16.46 2.14
C ALA A 113 5.01 -16.32 1.11
N ASN A 114 5.22 -17.38 0.36
CA ASN A 114 6.19 -17.41 -0.74
C ASN A 114 5.50 -17.96 -1.97
N THR A 115 5.42 -17.13 -3.00
CA THR A 115 4.89 -17.56 -4.28
C THR A 115 6.04 -17.99 -5.17
N THR A 116 5.97 -19.19 -5.71
CA THR A 116 6.97 -19.66 -6.68
C THR A 116 6.84 -18.82 -7.94
N MET A 117 7.95 -18.19 -8.32
CA MET A 117 8.00 -17.41 -9.56
C MET A 117 8.65 -18.26 -10.65
N MET A 118 7.97 -18.37 -11.78
CA MET A 118 8.57 -18.99 -12.95
C MET A 118 9.37 -17.95 -13.71
N LEU A 119 10.68 -18.20 -13.79
CA LEU A 119 11.54 -17.41 -14.66
C LEU A 119 11.53 -18.04 -16.05
N SER A 120 11.09 -17.28 -17.02
CA SER A 120 11.12 -17.72 -18.42
C SER A 120 12.44 -17.32 -19.07
#